data_5eeac842c987ae3765e67b28cad9fb6a
#
_entry.id   5eeac842c987ae3765e67b28cad9fb6a
#
_cell.length_a   1.000
_cell.length_b   1.000
_cell.length_c   1.000
_cell.angle_alpha   90.00
_cell.angle_beta   90.00
_cell.angle_gamma   90.00
#
_symmetry.space_group_name_H-M   'P 1'
#
loop_
_entity.id
_entity.type
_entity.pdbx_description
1 polymer ?
#
loop_
_entity_poly.entity_id
_entity_poly.type
_entity_poly.pdbx_seq_one_letter_code
_entity_poly.pdbx_strand_id
1 'polypeptide(L)'
;MRKKQELDSGIGLRIKIARENAGYTQDKLAELTDVGVPYLAKLETGRVGISLPNFVNFCRILGVSADYLIWGKREENNTVDVIERVRYIPQKQYILLEQIINSYIEAIQLNEINQDKKTN
;
A
#
# COMPACT_ATOMS: atom_id res chain seq x y z
N MET A 1 -23.94 -8.36 13.89
CA MET A 1 -24.28 -7.70 12.62
C MET A 1 -23.77 -6.28 12.54
N ARG A 2 -23.97 -5.47 13.59
CA ARG A 2 -23.41 -4.13 13.68
C ARG A 2 -21.88 -4.13 13.52
N LYS A 3 -21.20 -5.07 14.21
CA LYS A 3 -19.76 -5.21 14.18
C LYS A 3 -19.24 -5.59 12.79
N LYS A 4 -20.00 -6.41 12.05
CA LYS A 4 -19.62 -6.80 10.69
C LYS A 4 -19.70 -5.59 9.75
N GLN A 5 -20.76 -4.80 9.85
CA GLN A 5 -20.91 -3.59 9.01
C GLN A 5 -19.84 -2.56 9.32
N GLU A 6 -19.50 -2.37 10.58
CA GLU A 6 -18.43 -1.47 10.97
C GLU A 6 -17.08 -1.92 10.41
N LEU A 7 -16.81 -3.23 10.47
CA LEU A 7 -15.59 -3.79 9.92
C LEU A 7 -15.54 -3.62 8.41
N ASP A 8 -16.62 -3.99 7.71
CA ASP A 8 -16.69 -3.89 6.25
C ASP A 8 -16.56 -2.44 5.79
N SER A 9 -17.22 -1.51 6.49
CA SER A 9 -17.15 -0.07 6.17
C SER A 9 -15.76 0.48 6.39
N GLY A 10 -15.10 0.08 7.47
CA GLY A 10 -13.74 0.52 7.78
C GLY A 10 -12.73 0.02 6.74
N ILE A 11 -12.79 -1.26 6.43
CA ILE A 11 -11.92 -1.86 5.40
C ILE A 11 -12.17 -1.20 4.05
N GLY A 12 -13.45 -1.06 3.67
CA GLY A 12 -13.82 -0.46 2.39
C GLY A 12 -13.31 0.98 2.25
N LEU A 13 -13.48 1.78 3.29
CA LEU A 13 -12.99 3.16 3.28
C LEU A 13 -11.46 3.21 3.14
N ARG A 14 -10.75 2.35 3.86
CA ARG A 14 -9.28 2.32 3.78
C ARG A 14 -8.79 1.81 2.42
N ILE A 15 -9.53 0.89 1.79
CA ILE A 15 -9.25 0.49 0.40
C ILE A 15 -9.38 1.71 -0.52
N LYS A 16 -10.45 2.48 -0.38
CA LYS A 16 -10.67 3.67 -1.20
C LYS A 16 -9.55 4.69 -1.01
N ILE A 17 -9.17 4.97 0.23
CA ILE A 17 -8.09 5.90 0.55
C ILE A 17 -6.76 5.41 -0.06
N ALA A 18 -6.45 4.13 0.11
CA ALA A 18 -5.22 3.56 -0.44
C ALA A 18 -5.22 3.60 -1.98
N ARG A 19 -6.38 3.34 -2.59
CA ARG A 19 -6.53 3.43 -4.04
C ARG A 19 -6.26 4.85 -4.55
N GLU A 20 -6.88 5.82 -3.91
CA GLU A 20 -6.70 7.23 -4.29
C GLU A 20 -5.25 7.68 -4.07
N ASN A 21 -4.64 7.28 -2.96
CA ASN A 21 -3.23 7.59 -2.68
C ASN A 21 -2.29 6.95 -3.69
N ALA A 22 -2.65 5.80 -4.24
CA ALA A 22 -1.85 5.13 -5.28
C ALA A 22 -2.12 5.72 -6.68
N GLY A 23 -3.08 6.62 -6.80
CA GLY A 23 -3.41 7.23 -8.08
C GLY A 23 -4.26 6.34 -9.00
N TYR A 24 -4.92 5.32 -8.45
CA TYR A 24 -5.74 4.41 -9.25
C TYR A 24 -7.19 4.86 -9.29
N THR A 25 -7.80 4.75 -10.48
CA THR A 25 -9.27 4.80 -10.61
C THR A 25 -9.87 3.50 -10.12
N GLN A 26 -11.19 3.48 -9.90
CA GLN A 26 -11.88 2.21 -9.60
C GLN A 26 -11.69 1.19 -10.72
N ASP A 27 -11.79 1.64 -11.98
CA ASP A 27 -11.58 0.77 -13.15
C ASP A 27 -10.19 0.13 -13.10
N LYS A 28 -9.17 0.92 -12.81
CA LYS A 28 -7.79 0.41 -12.79
C LYS A 28 -7.56 -0.57 -11.65
N LEU A 29 -8.02 -0.26 -10.46
CA LEU A 29 -7.88 -1.18 -9.32
C LEU A 29 -8.66 -2.47 -9.55
N ALA A 30 -9.88 -2.37 -10.09
CA ALA A 30 -10.68 -3.54 -10.42
C ALA A 30 -9.95 -4.44 -11.43
N GLU A 31 -9.36 -3.85 -12.45
CA GLU A 31 -8.54 -4.57 -13.43
C GLU A 31 -7.36 -5.28 -12.76
N LEU A 32 -6.59 -4.56 -11.94
CA LEU A 32 -5.40 -5.09 -11.29
C LEU A 32 -5.72 -6.21 -10.29
N THR A 33 -6.88 -6.15 -9.66
CA THR A 33 -7.30 -7.13 -8.66
C THR A 33 -8.21 -8.21 -9.23
N ASP A 34 -8.52 -8.13 -10.51
CA ASP A 34 -9.38 -9.09 -11.21
C ASP A 34 -10.78 -9.22 -10.56
N VAL A 35 -11.37 -8.07 -10.24
CA VAL A 35 -12.75 -7.99 -9.75
C VAL A 35 -13.55 -7.03 -10.62
N GLY A 36 -14.89 -7.12 -10.57
CA GLY A 36 -15.73 -6.18 -11.27
C GLY A 36 -15.78 -4.82 -10.60
N VAL A 37 -15.95 -3.76 -11.40
CA VAL A 37 -16.10 -2.41 -10.87
C VAL A 37 -17.29 -2.28 -9.93
N PRO A 38 -18.48 -2.85 -10.25
CA PRO A 38 -19.61 -2.78 -9.30
C PRO A 38 -19.31 -3.43 -7.95
N TYR A 39 -18.55 -4.53 -7.94
CA TYR A 39 -18.13 -5.17 -6.70
C TYR A 39 -17.19 -4.26 -5.91
N LEU A 40 -16.20 -3.67 -6.58
CA LEU A 40 -15.28 -2.75 -5.92
C LEU A 40 -16.02 -1.54 -5.33
N ALA A 41 -16.97 -0.98 -6.06
CA ALA A 41 -17.78 0.13 -5.56
C ALA A 41 -18.52 -0.25 -4.27
N LYS A 42 -19.08 -1.46 -4.22
CA LYS A 42 -19.77 -1.96 -3.03
C LYS A 42 -18.79 -2.20 -1.88
N LEU A 43 -17.59 -2.72 -2.17
CA LEU A 43 -16.55 -2.88 -1.15
C LEU A 43 -16.18 -1.54 -0.51
N GLU A 44 -15.95 -0.53 -1.32
CA GLU A 44 -15.51 0.79 -0.84
C GLU A 44 -16.56 1.48 0.01
N THR A 45 -17.83 1.16 -0.17
CA THR A 45 -18.92 1.71 0.64
C THR A 45 -19.35 0.81 1.78
N GLY A 46 -18.70 -0.34 1.96
CA GLY A 46 -19.01 -1.27 3.06
C GLY A 46 -20.27 -2.07 2.87
N ARG A 47 -20.83 -2.09 1.66
CA ARG A 47 -22.07 -2.84 1.37
C ARG A 47 -21.86 -4.34 1.31
N VAL A 48 -20.64 -4.77 0.96
CA VAL A 48 -20.26 -6.18 0.94
C VAL A 48 -18.96 -6.36 1.68
N GLY A 49 -18.77 -7.56 2.22
CA GLY A 49 -17.49 -7.94 2.83
C GLY A 49 -16.54 -8.43 1.77
N ILE A 50 -15.26 -8.47 2.11
CA ILE A 50 -14.21 -8.94 1.23
C ILE A 50 -13.82 -10.37 1.61
N SER A 51 -13.64 -11.25 0.63
CA SER A 51 -13.11 -12.59 0.87
C SER A 51 -11.63 -12.49 1.23
N LEU A 52 -11.13 -13.48 1.94
CA LEU A 52 -9.72 -13.50 2.33
C LEU A 52 -8.77 -13.48 1.12
N PRO A 53 -9.00 -14.27 0.06
CA PRO A 53 -8.14 -14.19 -1.13
C PRO A 53 -8.13 -12.80 -1.75
N ASN A 54 -9.28 -12.15 -1.87
CA ASN A 54 -9.34 -10.79 -2.39
C ASN A 54 -8.64 -9.80 -1.46
N PHE A 55 -8.82 -9.95 -0.16
CA PHE A 55 -8.16 -9.11 0.84
C PHE A 55 -6.64 -9.14 0.69
N VAL A 56 -6.06 -10.34 0.57
CA VAL A 56 -4.62 -10.51 0.38
C VAL A 56 -4.18 -9.84 -0.92
N ASN A 57 -4.94 -10.01 -1.99
CA ASN A 57 -4.62 -9.44 -3.30
C ASN A 57 -4.69 -7.91 -3.28
N PHE A 58 -5.67 -7.33 -2.59
CA PHE A 58 -5.78 -5.87 -2.45
C PHE A 58 -4.60 -5.32 -1.64
N CYS A 59 -4.20 -5.98 -0.56
CA CYS A 59 -3.01 -5.58 0.19
C CYS A 59 -1.77 -5.54 -0.70
N ARG A 60 -1.59 -6.57 -1.52
CA ARG A 60 -0.46 -6.68 -2.44
C ARG A 60 -0.46 -5.55 -3.47
N ILE A 61 -1.59 -5.35 -4.14
CA ILE A 61 -1.69 -4.38 -5.24
C ILE A 61 -1.57 -2.94 -4.70
N LEU A 62 -2.21 -2.66 -3.56
CA LEU A 62 -2.19 -1.33 -2.97
C LEU A 62 -0.92 -1.04 -2.16
N GLY A 63 -0.13 -2.08 -1.86
CA GLY A 63 1.08 -1.91 -1.07
C GLY A 63 0.82 -1.49 0.37
N VAL A 64 -0.27 -1.98 0.96
CA VAL A 64 -0.63 -1.69 2.34
C VAL A 64 -0.66 -2.97 3.16
N SER A 65 -0.48 -2.84 4.48
CA SER A 65 -0.51 -3.98 5.38
C SER A 65 -1.94 -4.41 5.68
N ALA A 66 -2.10 -5.68 6.03
CA ALA A 66 -3.37 -6.19 6.52
C ALA A 66 -3.82 -5.43 7.78
N ASP A 67 -2.90 -5.15 8.67
CA ASP A 67 -3.20 -4.40 9.89
C ASP A 67 -3.77 -3.02 9.58
N TYR A 68 -3.20 -2.34 8.58
CA TYR A 68 -3.74 -1.03 8.17
C TYR A 68 -5.18 -1.16 7.68
N LEU A 69 -5.46 -2.13 6.81
CA LEU A 69 -6.82 -2.27 6.25
C LEU A 69 -7.82 -2.65 7.33
N ILE A 70 -7.45 -3.51 8.29
CA ILE A 70 -8.36 -3.99 9.32
C ILE A 70 -8.54 -2.96 10.44
N TRP A 71 -7.44 -2.43 10.96
CA TRP A 71 -7.44 -1.60 12.16
C TRP A 71 -7.27 -0.11 11.90
N GLY A 72 -6.78 0.26 10.72
CA GLY A 72 -6.50 1.66 10.40
C GLY A 72 -5.25 2.20 11.06
N LYS A 73 -4.45 1.33 11.68
CA LYS A 73 -3.23 1.77 12.35
C LYS A 73 -2.05 1.72 11.40
N ARG A 74 -1.34 2.83 11.32
CA ARG A 74 -0.01 2.87 10.74
C ARG A 74 0.97 2.94 11.88
N GLU A 75 1.99 2.08 11.85
CA GLU A 75 3.06 2.18 12.82
C GLU A 75 3.78 3.52 12.65
N GLU A 76 4.12 4.16 13.77
CA GLU A 76 4.87 5.40 13.75
C GLU A 76 6.24 5.21 13.11
N ASN A 77 6.79 4.01 13.21
CA ASN A 77 8.03 3.65 12.55
C ASN A 77 7.70 3.00 11.20
N ASN A 78 7.79 3.79 10.13
CA ASN A 78 7.43 3.38 8.78
C ASN A 78 8.37 2.33 8.18
N THR A 79 9.46 1.98 8.85
CA THR A 79 10.47 1.03 8.34
C THR A 79 9.85 -0.35 8.06
N VAL A 80 9.04 -0.85 9.00
CA VAL A 80 8.39 -2.16 8.86
C VAL A 80 7.39 -2.13 7.71
N ASP A 81 6.64 -1.04 7.58
CA ASP A 81 5.64 -0.88 6.52
C ASP A 81 6.30 -0.90 5.14
N VAL A 82 7.43 -0.21 4.97
CA VAL A 82 8.18 -0.21 3.71
C VAL A 82 8.67 -1.61 3.36
N ILE A 83 9.20 -2.35 4.35
CA ILE A 83 9.67 -3.72 4.15
C ILE A 83 8.51 -4.63 3.70
N GLU A 84 7.35 -4.49 4.31
CA GLU A 84 6.17 -5.29 3.93
C GLU A 84 5.75 -5.01 2.48
N ARG A 85 5.80 -3.75 2.05
CA ARG A 85 5.50 -3.40 0.66
C ARG A 85 6.48 -4.05 -0.31
N VAL A 86 7.75 -4.09 0.04
CA VAL A 86 8.79 -4.68 -0.83
C VAL A 86 8.54 -6.18 -1.04
N ARG A 87 8.01 -6.89 -0.04
CA ARG A 87 7.72 -8.32 -0.16
C ARG A 87 6.73 -8.65 -1.28
N TYR A 88 5.87 -7.70 -1.63
CA TYR A 88 4.84 -7.92 -2.64
C TYR A 88 5.27 -7.53 -4.05
N ILE A 89 6.49 -7.00 -4.21
CA ILE A 89 7.04 -6.68 -5.53
C ILE A 89 7.46 -7.97 -6.21
N PRO A 90 7.10 -8.20 -7.49
CA PRO A 90 7.58 -9.38 -8.20
C PRO A 90 9.10 -9.48 -8.19
N GLN A 91 9.61 -10.68 -7.93
CA GLN A 91 11.06 -10.91 -7.77
C GLN A 91 11.86 -10.43 -8.97
N LYS A 92 11.32 -10.55 -10.18
CA LYS A 92 11.99 -10.09 -11.40
C LYS A 92 12.22 -8.58 -11.44
N GLN A 93 11.52 -7.82 -10.60
CA GLN A 93 11.67 -6.37 -10.53
C GLN A 93 12.60 -5.92 -9.40
N TYR A 94 13.13 -6.84 -8.60
CA TYR A 94 14.02 -6.50 -7.50
C TYR A 94 15.30 -5.82 -7.96
N ILE A 95 15.79 -6.13 -9.16
CA ILE A 95 17.00 -5.50 -9.72
C ILE A 95 16.80 -4.00 -9.86
N LEU A 96 15.65 -3.58 -10.39
CA LEU A 96 15.32 -2.15 -10.53
C LEU A 96 15.17 -1.48 -9.18
N LEU A 97 14.51 -2.15 -8.24
CA LEU A 97 14.35 -1.63 -6.88
C LEU A 97 15.69 -1.44 -6.21
N GLU A 98 16.59 -2.42 -6.33
CA GLU A 98 17.93 -2.36 -5.78
C GLU A 98 18.72 -1.18 -6.34
N GLN A 99 18.62 -0.94 -7.66
CA GLN A 99 19.26 0.20 -8.30
C GLN A 99 18.76 1.54 -7.75
N ILE A 100 17.44 1.65 -7.55
CA ILE A 100 16.84 2.87 -7.01
C ILE A 100 17.31 3.10 -5.57
N ILE A 101 17.32 2.06 -4.74
CA ILE A 101 17.76 2.15 -3.35
C ILE A 101 19.23 2.56 -3.30
N ASN A 102 20.09 1.94 -4.10
CA ASN A 102 21.52 2.25 -4.10
C ASN A 102 21.76 3.69 -4.55
N SER A 103 21.06 4.14 -5.58
CA SER A 103 21.17 5.53 -6.05
C SER A 103 20.74 6.53 -4.97
N TYR A 104 19.67 6.21 -4.24
CA TYR A 104 19.20 7.06 -3.17
C TYR A 104 20.19 7.12 -2.00
N ILE A 105 20.78 5.98 -1.63
CA ILE A 105 21.79 5.92 -0.57
C ILE A 105 23.01 6.76 -0.95
N GLU A 106 23.48 6.65 -2.20
CA GLU A 106 24.60 7.46 -2.71
C GLU A 106 24.28 8.95 -2.62
N ALA A 107 23.08 9.35 -2.99
CA ALA A 107 22.66 10.75 -2.94
C ALA A 107 22.68 11.28 -1.50
N ILE A 108 22.24 10.48 -0.53
CA ILE A 108 22.27 10.85 0.88
C ILE A 108 23.70 11.02 1.36
N GLN A 109 24.59 10.09 1.02
CA GLN A 109 26.00 10.14 1.41
C GLN A 109 26.69 11.36 0.84
N LEU A 110 26.42 11.71 -0.41
CA LEU A 110 26.97 12.92 -1.02
C LEU A 110 26.49 14.19 -0.33
N ASN A 111 25.22 14.24 0.06
CA ASN A 111 24.69 15.39 0.79
C ASN A 111 25.32 15.53 2.15
N GLU A 112 25.54 14.44 2.86
CA GLU A 112 26.21 14.45 4.15
C GLU A 112 27.66 14.97 4.05
N ILE A 113 28.38 14.51 3.05
CA ILE A 113 29.75 14.96 2.80
C ILE A 113 29.76 16.47 2.48
N ASN A 114 28.83 16.95 1.69
CA ASN A 114 28.72 18.36 1.34
C ASN A 114 28.36 19.23 2.55
N GLN A 115 27.51 18.73 3.44
CA GLN A 115 27.17 19.45 4.67
C GLN A 115 28.36 19.53 5.62
N ASP A 116 29.14 18.48 5.76
CA ASP A 116 30.34 18.47 6.59
C ASP A 116 31.36 19.47 6.07
N LYS A 117 31.50 19.60 4.76
CA LYS A 117 32.40 20.59 4.15
C LYS A 117 31.91 22.01 4.36
N LYS A 118 30.63 22.26 4.50
CA LYS A 118 30.06 23.60 4.72
C LYS A 118 30.17 24.04 6.18
N THR A 119 30.31 23.12 7.12
CA THR A 119 30.42 23.44 8.55
C THR A 119 31.86 23.70 9.01
N ASN A 120 32.81 23.52 8.15
CA ASN A 120 34.20 23.84 8.37
C ASN A 120 34.55 25.16 7.67
#